data_9c858ccc9323a26efd4147b5ed91a0d6
#
_entry.id   9c858ccc9323a26efd4147b5ed91a0d6
#
_cell.length_a   1.000
_cell.length_b   1.000
_cell.length_c   1.000
_cell.angle_alpha   90.00
_cell.angle_beta   90.00
_cell.angle_gamma   90.00
#
_symmetry.space_group_name_H-M   'P 1'
#
loop_
_entity.id
_entity.type
_entity.pdbx_description
1 polymer ?
#
loop_
_entity_poly.entity_id
_entity_poly.type
_entity_poly.pdbx_seq_one_letter_code
_entity_poly.pdbx_strand_id
1 'polypeptide(L)'
;VRDGCKRKETPADPSTFGVVSSDGDPGPRGTSTPRLRAFDAIGAFIGHVSAAGFIVLQTGDRAIYLQAGTDGFHAGGSLFFEAPGCAGTALVANPGHLVPRPPVHGTTAYLVTNPVEPHAIQSSLATTDPLNCMGPMDTYDVATQLCCGSAAFSIDAGPAVPIDLSGHAPPFRVEIDR
;
A
#
# COMPACT_ATOMS: atom_id res chain seq x y z
N VAL A 1 -0.20 -36.82 -7.94
CA VAL A 1 1.25 -37.06 -7.81
C VAL A 1 1.59 -38.15 -8.85
N ARG A 2 2.51 -37.86 -9.78
CA ARG A 2 2.95 -38.83 -10.79
C ARG A 2 3.98 -39.74 -10.16
N ASP A 3 3.71 -41.01 -10.07
CA ASP A 3 4.65 -42.04 -9.64
C ASP A 3 5.62 -42.40 -10.79
N GLY A 4 6.69 -41.65 -10.92
CA GLY A 4 7.81 -41.94 -11.82
C GLY A 4 8.03 -40.92 -12.94
N CYS A 5 9.29 -40.77 -13.35
CA CYS A 5 9.71 -39.93 -14.47
C CYS A 5 9.39 -40.60 -15.81
N LYS A 6 9.09 -39.80 -16.84
CA LYS A 6 8.99 -40.31 -18.22
C LYS A 6 10.37 -40.77 -18.71
N ARG A 7 10.39 -41.65 -19.72
CA ARG A 7 11.59 -42.37 -20.25
C ARG A 7 12.79 -41.47 -20.63
N LYS A 8 12.65 -40.16 -20.64
CA LYS A 8 13.70 -39.15 -20.91
C LYS A 8 13.94 -38.17 -19.76
N GLU A 9 13.29 -38.38 -18.61
CA GLU A 9 13.45 -37.52 -17.45
C GLU A 9 14.42 -38.18 -16.47
N THR A 10 15.46 -37.48 -16.09
CA THR A 10 16.37 -37.92 -15.01
C THR A 10 15.75 -37.47 -13.68
N PRO A 11 15.61 -38.38 -12.69
CA PRO A 11 15.19 -37.97 -11.37
C PRO A 11 16.14 -36.89 -10.84
N ALA A 12 15.60 -35.77 -10.44
CA ALA A 12 16.38 -34.73 -9.78
C ALA A 12 16.67 -35.19 -8.34
N ASP A 13 17.92 -35.14 -7.94
CA ASP A 13 18.32 -35.39 -6.57
C ASP A 13 17.87 -34.20 -5.71
N PRO A 14 16.97 -34.40 -4.71
CA PRO A 14 16.52 -33.34 -3.85
C PRO A 14 17.65 -32.58 -3.14
N SER A 15 18.78 -33.25 -2.87
CA SER A 15 19.95 -32.62 -2.24
C SER A 15 20.58 -31.54 -3.10
N THR A 16 20.44 -31.62 -4.43
CA THR A 16 20.92 -30.61 -5.40
C THR A 16 20.17 -29.26 -5.25
N PHE A 17 18.98 -29.30 -4.69
CA PHE A 17 18.12 -28.10 -4.45
C PHE A 17 18.16 -27.65 -2.99
N GLY A 18 19.06 -28.17 -2.17
CA GLY A 18 19.15 -27.84 -0.75
C GLY A 18 18.00 -28.40 0.09
N VAL A 19 17.22 -29.35 -0.46
CA VAL A 19 16.18 -30.05 0.30
C VAL A 19 16.86 -31.18 1.07
N VAL A 20 17.03 -31.01 2.38
CA VAL A 20 17.56 -32.06 3.27
C VAL A 20 16.47 -33.07 3.60
N SER A 21 16.88 -34.34 3.68
CA SER A 21 16.03 -35.41 4.22
C SER A 21 15.72 -35.13 5.70
N SER A 22 14.69 -35.78 6.24
CA SER A 22 14.24 -35.62 7.64
C SER A 22 15.33 -35.86 8.70
N ASP A 23 16.46 -36.47 8.32
CA ASP A 23 17.58 -36.75 9.20
C ASP A 23 18.81 -35.86 8.91
N GLY A 24 18.66 -34.85 8.04
CA GLY A 24 19.75 -33.94 7.71
C GLY A 24 19.94 -32.85 8.77
N ASP A 25 21.21 -32.52 9.06
CA ASP A 25 21.53 -31.33 9.85
C ASP A 25 20.82 -30.10 9.27
N PRO A 26 20.26 -29.21 10.11
CA PRO A 26 19.74 -27.96 9.63
C PRO A 26 20.84 -27.27 8.80
N GLY A 27 20.53 -26.99 7.53
CA GLY A 27 21.46 -26.24 6.68
C GLY A 27 21.94 -24.97 7.39
N PRO A 28 23.07 -24.38 6.96
CA PRO A 28 23.59 -23.17 7.57
C PRO A 28 22.46 -22.15 7.65
N ARG A 29 22.22 -21.61 8.85
CA ARG A 29 21.24 -20.55 9.05
C ARG A 29 21.55 -19.47 8.04
N GLY A 30 20.62 -19.25 7.11
CA GLY A 30 20.74 -18.14 6.17
C GLY A 30 21.02 -16.88 6.96
N THR A 31 22.01 -16.12 6.54
CA THR A 31 22.27 -14.81 7.13
C THR A 31 20.98 -14.01 6.99
N SER A 32 20.32 -13.74 8.12
CA SER A 32 19.12 -12.91 8.12
C SER A 32 19.49 -11.55 7.53
N THR A 33 18.93 -11.23 6.39
CA THR A 33 19.10 -9.88 5.81
C THR A 33 18.64 -8.87 6.86
N PRO A 34 19.46 -7.86 7.19
CA PRO A 34 19.07 -6.85 8.15
C PRO A 34 17.72 -6.25 7.75
N ARG A 35 16.78 -6.22 8.67
CA ARG A 35 15.48 -5.62 8.45
C ARG A 35 15.50 -4.18 8.91
N LEU A 36 15.00 -3.29 8.07
CA LEU A 36 14.83 -1.89 8.45
C LEU A 36 13.45 -1.72 9.10
N ARG A 37 13.41 -1.00 10.22
CA ARG A 37 12.20 -0.71 10.99
C ARG A 37 12.01 0.79 11.10
N ALA A 38 10.79 1.25 10.90
CA ALA A 38 10.42 2.66 11.06
C ALA A 38 9.77 2.89 12.42
N PHE A 39 10.14 4.01 13.04
CA PHE A 39 9.65 4.47 14.35
C PHE A 39 9.23 5.94 14.23
N ASP A 40 8.26 6.32 15.04
CA ASP A 40 7.82 7.71 15.19
C ASP A 40 8.69 8.51 16.21
N ALA A 41 8.30 9.76 16.45
CA ALA A 41 9.00 10.67 17.35
C ALA A 41 9.14 10.15 18.79
N ILE A 42 8.14 9.43 19.28
CA ILE A 42 8.12 8.89 20.65
C ILE A 42 8.71 7.47 20.74
N GLY A 43 9.16 6.90 19.63
CA GLY A 43 9.75 5.57 19.56
C GLY A 43 8.75 4.45 19.36
N ALA A 44 7.50 4.75 19.03
CA ALA A 44 6.53 3.72 18.67
C ALA A 44 6.86 3.12 17.29
N PHE A 45 6.82 1.81 17.20
CA PHE A 45 7.04 1.09 15.95
C PHE A 45 5.91 1.36 14.97
N ILE A 46 6.24 1.81 13.76
CA ILE A 46 5.29 2.06 12.68
C ILE A 46 5.16 0.84 11.77
N GLY A 47 6.30 0.30 11.33
CA GLY A 47 6.31 -0.81 10.38
C GLY A 47 7.72 -1.14 9.87
N HIS A 48 7.79 -2.12 8.98
CA HIS A 48 9.05 -2.48 8.31
C HIS A 48 9.26 -1.62 7.07
N VAL A 49 10.51 -1.27 6.80
CA VAL A 49 10.86 -0.51 5.59
C VAL A 49 11.22 -1.50 4.48
N SER A 50 10.53 -1.41 3.35
CA SER A 50 10.81 -2.23 2.16
C SER A 50 12.08 -1.75 1.45
N ALA A 51 12.65 -2.59 0.58
CA ALA A 51 13.80 -2.21 -0.26
C ALA A 51 13.53 -1.00 -1.17
N ALA A 52 12.27 -0.71 -1.47
CA ALA A 52 11.86 0.46 -2.25
C ALA A 52 11.60 1.71 -1.39
N GLY A 53 11.90 1.67 -0.08
CA GLY A 53 11.75 2.81 0.82
C GLY A 53 10.34 3.07 1.35
N PHE A 54 9.39 2.15 1.12
CA PHE A 54 8.04 2.26 1.68
C PHE A 54 7.98 1.65 3.07
N ILE A 55 7.20 2.25 3.95
CA ILE A 55 6.82 1.63 5.22
C ILE A 55 5.71 0.61 4.94
N VAL A 56 5.94 -0.62 5.37
CA VAL A 56 4.94 -1.69 5.35
C VAL A 56 4.25 -1.69 6.70
N LEU A 57 3.06 -1.12 6.76
CA LEU A 57 2.24 -1.08 7.95
C LEU A 57 1.29 -2.29 7.97
N GLN A 58 1.28 -3.02 9.10
CA GLN A 58 0.30 -4.08 9.32
C GLN A 58 -0.96 -3.49 9.94
N THR A 59 -2.10 -3.71 9.31
CA THR A 59 -3.41 -3.30 9.83
C THR A 59 -4.37 -4.49 9.81
N GLY A 60 -4.61 -5.06 10.99
CA GLY A 60 -5.33 -6.32 11.11
C GLY A 60 -4.63 -7.47 10.37
N ASP A 61 -5.33 -8.10 9.45
CA ASP A 61 -4.84 -9.19 8.58
C ASP A 61 -4.20 -8.70 7.25
N ARG A 62 -4.11 -7.38 7.05
CA ARG A 62 -3.60 -6.77 5.81
C ARG A 62 -2.30 -6.02 6.04
N ALA A 63 -1.45 -6.01 5.02
CA ALA A 63 -0.29 -5.13 4.94
C ALA A 63 -0.51 -4.07 3.86
N ILE A 64 -0.11 -2.84 4.15
CA ILE A 64 -0.19 -1.72 3.21
C ILE A 64 1.17 -1.07 3.04
N TYR A 65 1.44 -0.54 1.84
CA TYR A 65 2.63 0.25 1.55
C TYR A 65 2.32 1.73 1.68
N LEU A 66 3.00 2.40 2.61
CA LEU A 66 2.89 3.84 2.82
C LEU A 66 4.20 4.52 2.42
N GLN A 67 4.10 5.55 1.61
CA GLN A 67 5.22 6.44 1.36
C GLN A 67 5.36 7.38 2.57
N ALA A 68 6.59 7.53 3.08
CA ALA A 68 6.85 8.38 4.21
C ALA A 68 8.24 9.00 4.13
N GLY A 69 8.39 10.18 4.72
CA GLY A 69 9.66 10.86 4.96
C GLY A 69 9.90 11.05 6.45
N THR A 70 10.90 11.84 6.80
CA THR A 70 11.15 12.24 8.19
C THR A 70 10.05 13.12 8.74
N ASP A 71 9.33 13.82 7.89
CA ASP A 71 8.24 14.76 8.17
C ASP A 71 6.86 14.09 8.31
N GLY A 72 6.76 12.79 8.05
CA GLY A 72 5.55 12.01 8.21
C GLY A 72 5.17 11.18 6.99
N PHE A 73 3.92 10.75 6.94
CA PHE A 73 3.38 10.06 5.78
C PHE A 73 3.12 11.05 4.65
N HIS A 74 3.55 10.69 3.44
CA HIS A 74 3.34 11.53 2.28
C HIS A 74 1.92 11.36 1.76
N ALA A 75 1.23 12.47 1.61
CA ALA A 75 -0.06 12.52 0.94
C ALA A 75 0.09 12.13 -0.54
N GLY A 76 -0.91 11.42 -1.07
CA GLY A 76 -0.93 11.03 -2.48
C GLY A 76 -2.07 10.09 -2.79
N GLY A 77 -2.27 9.84 -4.08
CA GLY A 77 -3.37 9.06 -4.59
C GLY A 77 -4.68 9.83 -4.65
N SER A 78 -5.70 9.22 -5.21
CA SER A 78 -7.01 9.83 -5.42
C SER A 78 -8.12 8.97 -4.85
N LEU A 79 -9.12 9.62 -4.29
CA LEU A 79 -10.45 9.07 -4.05
C LEU A 79 -11.36 9.44 -5.22
N PHE A 80 -12.26 8.55 -5.57
CA PHE A 80 -13.18 8.72 -6.70
C PHE A 80 -14.62 8.70 -6.22
N PHE A 81 -15.50 9.39 -6.97
CA PHE A 81 -16.91 9.52 -6.63
C PHE A 81 -17.77 9.41 -7.88
N GLU A 82 -18.91 8.75 -7.76
CA GLU A 82 -19.92 8.64 -8.84
C GLU A 82 -20.79 9.89 -8.97
N ALA A 83 -20.72 10.80 -8.01
CA ALA A 83 -21.39 12.08 -8.05
C ALA A 83 -20.40 13.25 -8.27
N PRO A 84 -20.83 14.36 -8.85
CA PRO A 84 -20.01 15.56 -8.96
C PRO A 84 -19.70 16.17 -7.59
N GLY A 85 -18.63 16.95 -7.51
CA GLY A 85 -18.29 17.70 -6.29
C GLY A 85 -17.81 16.82 -5.14
N CYS A 86 -17.23 15.65 -5.42
CA CYS A 86 -16.73 14.68 -4.45
C CYS A 86 -17.77 14.29 -3.39
N ALA A 87 -19.01 14.16 -3.83
CA ALA A 87 -20.13 13.81 -2.97
C ALA A 87 -20.42 12.30 -3.03
N GLY A 88 -20.96 11.77 -1.93
CA GLY A 88 -21.35 10.35 -1.83
C GLY A 88 -20.27 9.47 -1.25
N THR A 89 -20.34 8.18 -1.59
CA THR A 89 -19.35 7.18 -1.11
C THR A 89 -18.03 7.37 -1.83
N ALA A 90 -16.97 7.52 -1.05
CA ALA A 90 -15.61 7.53 -1.58
C ALA A 90 -15.22 6.12 -2.07
N LEU A 91 -14.60 6.06 -3.23
CA LEU A 91 -14.13 4.84 -3.87
C LEU A 91 -12.60 4.90 -4.03
N VAL A 92 -11.97 3.76 -3.92
CA VAL A 92 -10.54 3.57 -4.21
C VAL A 92 -10.40 2.64 -5.40
N ALA A 93 -9.60 3.06 -6.39
CA ALA A 93 -9.26 2.21 -7.53
C ALA A 93 -8.55 0.94 -7.06
N ASN A 94 -8.88 -0.19 -7.67
CA ASN A 94 -8.16 -1.44 -7.46
C ASN A 94 -7.19 -1.69 -8.62
N PRO A 95 -5.91 -1.32 -8.50
CA PRO A 95 -4.92 -1.53 -9.55
C PRO A 95 -4.45 -2.99 -9.69
N GLY A 96 -5.07 -3.93 -8.96
CA GLY A 96 -4.70 -5.35 -9.00
C GLY A 96 -3.37 -5.68 -8.30
N HIS A 97 -2.83 -4.78 -7.50
CA HIS A 97 -1.59 -5.04 -6.75
C HIS A 97 -1.84 -5.97 -5.56
N LEU A 98 -0.92 -6.92 -5.35
CA LEU A 98 -0.96 -7.85 -4.20
C LEU A 98 -0.86 -7.11 -2.85
N VAL A 99 -0.12 -6.01 -2.81
CA VAL A 99 -0.03 -5.14 -1.64
C VAL A 99 -0.48 -3.74 -2.04
N PRO A 100 -1.57 -3.25 -1.46
CA PRO A 100 -2.14 -1.97 -1.84
C PRO A 100 -1.25 -0.80 -1.42
N ARG A 101 -1.21 0.22 -2.28
CA ARG A 101 -0.71 1.56 -1.99
C ARG A 101 -1.91 2.47 -1.85
N PRO A 102 -2.42 2.64 -0.65
CA PRO A 102 -3.64 3.40 -0.44
C PRO A 102 -3.42 4.89 -0.71
N PRO A 103 -4.44 5.63 -1.17
CA PRO A 103 -4.46 7.08 -1.08
C PRO A 103 -4.25 7.51 0.37
N VAL A 104 -3.46 8.57 0.59
CA VAL A 104 -3.24 9.17 1.91
C VAL A 104 -3.58 10.65 1.83
N HIS A 105 -4.53 11.08 2.66
CA HIS A 105 -4.93 12.47 2.80
C HIS A 105 -4.79 12.90 4.27
N GLY A 106 -3.88 13.80 4.54
CA GLY A 106 -3.51 14.15 5.91
C GLY A 106 -3.01 12.94 6.70
N THR A 107 -3.67 12.60 7.80
CA THR A 107 -3.38 11.44 8.66
C THR A 107 -4.30 10.24 8.39
N THR A 108 -4.92 10.17 7.23
CA THR A 108 -5.83 9.08 6.89
C THR A 108 -5.40 8.39 5.60
N ALA A 109 -5.21 7.08 5.66
CA ALA A 109 -5.07 6.22 4.50
C ALA A 109 -6.41 5.55 4.16
N TYR A 110 -6.66 5.26 2.87
CA TYR A 110 -7.93 4.70 2.42
C TYR A 110 -7.74 3.39 1.70
N LEU A 111 -8.21 2.30 2.29
CA LEU A 111 -8.15 0.98 1.67
C LEU A 111 -9.38 0.72 0.81
N VAL A 112 -9.16 0.05 -0.31
CA VAL A 112 -10.24 -0.53 -1.10
C VAL A 112 -10.84 -1.74 -0.38
N THR A 113 -12.17 -1.84 -0.39
CA THR A 113 -12.90 -3.03 0.10
C THR A 113 -13.78 -3.63 -1.00
N ASN A 114 -14.26 -4.82 -0.76
CA ASN A 114 -15.20 -5.49 -1.66
C ASN A 114 -16.64 -4.98 -1.47
N PRO A 115 -17.47 -5.03 -2.50
CA PRO A 115 -17.13 -5.51 -3.85
C PRO A 115 -16.26 -4.51 -4.61
N VAL A 116 -15.40 -5.02 -5.50
CA VAL A 116 -14.73 -4.22 -6.53
C VAL A 116 -15.47 -4.45 -7.82
N GLU A 117 -15.98 -3.38 -8.39
CA GLU A 117 -16.82 -3.41 -9.59
C GLU A 117 -16.58 -2.16 -10.46
N PRO A 118 -17.02 -2.14 -11.71
CA PRO A 118 -16.92 -0.96 -12.57
C PRO A 118 -17.81 0.16 -12.06
N HIS A 119 -17.23 1.35 -11.86
CA HIS A 119 -17.91 2.57 -11.44
C HIS A 119 -17.73 3.68 -12.49
N ALA A 120 -18.81 4.42 -12.77
CA ALA A 120 -18.76 5.62 -13.59
C ALA A 120 -18.40 6.83 -12.72
N ILE A 121 -17.18 7.31 -12.83
CA ILE A 121 -16.65 8.38 -12.01
C ILE A 121 -17.02 9.75 -12.57
N GLN A 122 -17.52 10.64 -11.72
CA GLN A 122 -17.88 12.02 -12.05
C GLN A 122 -17.00 13.06 -11.35
N SER A 123 -16.33 12.68 -10.24
CA SER A 123 -15.36 13.55 -9.59
C SER A 123 -14.27 12.75 -8.88
N SER A 124 -13.15 13.42 -8.60
CA SER A 124 -12.02 12.86 -7.86
C SER A 124 -11.47 13.85 -6.85
N LEU A 125 -11.07 13.34 -5.68
CA LEU A 125 -10.42 14.10 -4.62
C LEU A 125 -8.95 13.67 -4.55
N ALA A 126 -8.04 14.62 -4.74
CA ALA A 126 -6.61 14.35 -4.70
C ALA A 126 -5.85 15.48 -3.98
N THR A 127 -4.71 15.14 -3.38
CA THR A 127 -3.77 16.15 -2.89
C THR A 127 -3.04 16.76 -4.09
N THR A 128 -3.09 18.07 -4.22
CA THR A 128 -2.44 18.78 -5.32
C THR A 128 -2.08 20.22 -4.94
N ASP A 129 -1.26 20.84 -5.76
CA ASP A 129 -1.00 22.28 -5.71
C ASP A 129 -2.26 23.05 -6.17
N PRO A 130 -2.60 24.22 -5.55
CA PRO A 130 -3.71 25.06 -5.99
C PRO A 130 -3.70 25.40 -7.48
N LEU A 131 -2.52 25.54 -8.08
CA LEU A 131 -2.37 25.82 -9.51
C LEU A 131 -2.83 24.66 -10.43
N ASN A 132 -2.91 23.46 -9.89
CA ASN A 132 -3.39 22.28 -10.61
C ASN A 132 -4.87 21.98 -10.34
N CYS A 133 -5.53 22.76 -9.49
CA CYS A 133 -6.96 22.69 -9.18
C CYS A 133 -7.67 23.88 -9.81
N MET A 134 -7.71 23.92 -11.14
CA MET A 134 -8.17 25.11 -11.89
C MET A 134 -9.27 24.80 -12.90
N GLY A 135 -9.90 23.65 -12.82
CA GLY A 135 -11.06 23.34 -13.63
C GLY A 135 -12.27 24.21 -13.27
N PRO A 136 -13.21 24.48 -14.19
CA PRO A 136 -14.34 25.39 -13.98
C PRO A 136 -15.31 24.93 -12.88
N MET A 137 -15.21 23.69 -12.44
CA MET A 137 -16.02 23.09 -11.37
C MET A 137 -15.17 22.53 -10.23
N ASP A 138 -13.86 22.79 -10.25
CA ASP A 138 -12.95 22.27 -9.23
C ASP A 138 -13.03 23.14 -7.97
N THR A 139 -12.96 22.49 -6.82
CA THR A 139 -12.95 23.13 -5.51
C THR A 139 -11.68 22.76 -4.77
N TYR A 140 -10.89 23.76 -4.40
CA TYR A 140 -9.67 23.60 -3.62
C TYR A 140 -9.88 23.97 -2.16
N ASP A 141 -9.53 23.04 -1.27
CA ASP A 141 -9.49 23.29 0.17
C ASP A 141 -8.05 23.62 0.59
N VAL A 142 -7.82 24.87 0.97
CA VAL A 142 -6.51 25.40 1.39
C VAL A 142 -6.01 24.70 2.67
N ALA A 143 -6.90 24.35 3.59
CA ALA A 143 -6.52 23.77 4.88
C ALA A 143 -6.01 22.32 4.73
N THR A 144 -6.61 21.55 3.85
CA THR A 144 -6.26 20.14 3.61
C THR A 144 -5.40 19.93 2.39
N GLN A 145 -5.22 20.96 1.56
CA GLN A 145 -4.54 20.88 0.25
C GLN A 145 -5.19 19.86 -0.70
N LEU A 146 -6.49 19.66 -0.55
CA LEU A 146 -7.26 18.75 -1.38
C LEU A 146 -7.99 19.49 -2.49
N CYS A 147 -7.93 18.94 -3.68
CA CYS A 147 -8.69 19.39 -4.84
C CYS A 147 -9.78 18.38 -5.16
N CYS A 148 -11.02 18.85 -5.16
CA CYS A 148 -12.11 18.11 -5.75
C CYS A 148 -12.27 18.54 -7.20
N GLY A 149 -11.86 17.69 -8.12
CA GLY A 149 -11.92 17.94 -9.56
C GLY A 149 -13.00 17.13 -10.23
N SER A 150 -13.51 17.65 -11.35
CA SER A 150 -14.42 16.90 -12.22
C SER A 150 -13.69 15.76 -12.93
N ALA A 151 -14.38 14.63 -13.11
CA ALA A 151 -13.87 13.44 -13.79
C ALA A 151 -14.97 12.84 -14.66
N ALA A 152 -14.59 12.14 -15.73
CA ALA A 152 -15.54 11.47 -16.61
C ALA A 152 -14.90 10.21 -17.23
N PHE A 153 -14.82 9.14 -16.45
CA PHE A 153 -14.28 7.85 -16.88
C PHE A 153 -14.87 6.70 -16.06
N SER A 154 -14.61 5.47 -16.48
CA SER A 154 -14.96 4.27 -15.72
C SER A 154 -13.70 3.59 -15.20
N ILE A 155 -13.78 3.06 -13.98
CA ILE A 155 -12.70 2.29 -13.36
C ILE A 155 -13.26 1.16 -12.48
N ASP A 156 -12.47 0.12 -12.30
CA ASP A 156 -12.74 -0.89 -11.28
C ASP A 156 -12.32 -0.34 -9.92
N ALA A 157 -13.28 -0.16 -9.05
CA ALA A 157 -13.07 0.43 -7.72
C ALA A 157 -13.94 -0.28 -6.68
N GLY A 158 -13.63 -0.06 -5.42
CA GLY A 158 -14.48 -0.48 -4.31
C GLY A 158 -14.56 0.60 -3.24
N PRO A 159 -15.49 0.46 -2.29
CA PRO A 159 -15.66 1.41 -1.21
C PRO A 159 -14.36 1.65 -0.44
N ALA A 160 -14.08 2.93 -0.16
CA ALA A 160 -12.93 3.36 0.61
C ALA A 160 -13.18 3.20 2.10
N VAL A 161 -12.30 2.46 2.80
CA VAL A 161 -12.32 2.38 4.27
C VAL A 161 -11.15 3.16 4.82
N PRO A 162 -11.41 4.17 5.68
CA PRO A 162 -10.36 4.97 6.28
C PRO A 162 -9.58 4.18 7.34
N ILE A 163 -8.26 4.39 7.36
CA ILE A 163 -7.33 3.94 8.39
C ILE A 163 -6.72 5.18 9.00
N ASP A 164 -6.86 5.33 10.31
CA ASP A 164 -6.27 6.42 11.05
C ASP A 164 -4.77 6.20 11.28
N LEU A 165 -3.96 7.13 10.82
CA LEU A 165 -2.51 7.18 10.99
C LEU A 165 -2.08 8.22 12.03
N SER A 166 -3.02 8.94 12.66
CA SER A 166 -2.72 10.02 13.61
C SER A 166 -2.00 9.56 14.87
N GLY A 167 -2.04 8.25 15.16
CA GLY A 167 -1.28 7.65 16.26
C GLY A 167 0.24 7.69 16.06
N HIS A 168 0.74 8.08 14.89
CA HIS A 168 2.17 8.14 14.57
C HIS A 168 2.62 9.58 14.28
N ALA A 169 3.31 10.20 15.23
CA ALA A 169 3.76 11.57 15.11
C ALA A 169 5.18 11.66 14.52
N PRO A 170 5.45 12.53 13.51
CA PRO A 170 6.80 12.79 13.04
C PRO A 170 7.65 13.52 14.11
N PRO A 171 8.98 13.51 14.01
CA PRO A 171 9.78 12.97 12.91
C PRO A 171 9.88 11.43 12.93
N PHE A 172 9.80 10.82 11.74
CA PHE A 172 10.04 9.39 11.61
C PHE A 172 11.52 9.08 11.46
N ARG A 173 11.96 7.95 12.01
CA ARG A 173 13.34 7.46 11.89
C ARG A 173 13.36 5.99 11.50
N VAL A 174 14.45 5.57 10.89
CA VAL A 174 14.66 4.17 10.48
C VAL A 174 15.85 3.60 11.26
N GLU A 175 15.67 2.40 11.79
CA GLU A 175 16.68 1.65 12.53
C GLU A 175 16.88 0.27 11.89
N ILE A 176 18.08 -0.28 12.05
CA ILE A 176 18.41 -1.65 11.62
C ILE A 176 18.05 -2.60 12.74
N ASP A 177 17.20 -3.57 12.43
CA ASP A 177 16.93 -4.70 13.34
C ASP A 177 18.18 -5.61 13.37
N ARG A 178 18.83 -5.72 14.51
CA ARG A 178 20.07 -6.46 14.73
C ARG A 178 19.81 -7.82 15.35
#